data_8a8555ba5342ac5091e243c5fc764876
#
_entry.id   8a8555ba5342ac5091e243c5fc764876
#
_cell.length_a   1.000
_cell.length_b   1.000
_cell.length_c   1.000
_cell.angle_alpha   90.00
_cell.angle_beta   90.00
_cell.angle_gamma   90.00
#
_symmetry.space_group_name_H-M   'P 1'
#
loop_
_entity.id
_entity.type
_entity.pdbx_description
1 polymer ?
#
loop_
_entity_poly.entity_id
_entity_poly.type
_entity_poly.pdbx_seq_one_letter_code
_entity_poly.pdbx_strand_id
1 'polypeptide(L)'
;MKNFLKSLLKKNSLILVSIFILAILVRFYNFPNRVTFWSEQARSLIVAGNYLEEPSLLGQEYFRVNSFGHKLFASALFNYSLVPLLLLSKFDPIPITAYFALLNIFSGFALYYVVLKIFKHKEIAAFSLILFLFNNYMIYHSLFIWILDYLPILGVLLIYLFYNYFKTGRIRFVFLLGIASGLSFGLEYFYLFTAIPILGYIIYRAKKKILSVLIFGLGAILGNLPMVVFDARHDFYHVRTFFQFFMDTLEGNSGGNITYYQFLHLWPLLALLSGYLLFLLYKNNKILAFVALVIYVALNIRSPLVSFKSAVGMPVGMVTQNVDDASKIIAQDANGDFNVAEVLDFDKRAYVFRYYLQFKYDKEPLDEVSYQNPGFLYVLSEKDYNFGKSDVWEINAGGPYKISLLTDVGQGHAVYKMQK
;
A
#
# COMPACT_ATOMS: atom_id res chain seq x y z
N MET A 1 -36.45 4.17 -8.28
CA MET A 1 -35.59 3.84 -9.43
C MET A 1 -35.69 4.83 -10.59
N LYS A 2 -36.92 5.14 -11.15
CA LYS A 2 -37.07 6.12 -12.24
C LYS A 2 -36.58 7.55 -11.94
N ASN A 3 -36.72 8.05 -10.71
CA ASN A 3 -36.24 9.40 -10.32
C ASN A 3 -34.71 9.44 -10.13
N PHE A 4 -34.07 8.34 -9.72
CA PHE A 4 -32.64 8.19 -9.63
C PHE A 4 -31.99 8.18 -11.03
N LEU A 5 -32.54 7.41 -11.97
CA LEU A 5 -32.10 7.40 -13.37
C LEU A 5 -32.28 8.77 -14.06
N LYS A 6 -33.37 9.48 -13.79
CA LYS A 6 -33.58 10.87 -14.31
C LYS A 6 -32.54 11.85 -13.72
N SER A 7 -32.09 11.66 -12.48
CA SER A 7 -31.03 12.50 -11.90
C SER A 7 -29.64 12.20 -12.49
N LEU A 8 -29.37 10.96 -12.85
CA LEU A 8 -28.13 10.54 -13.52
C LEU A 8 -28.03 11.09 -14.97
N LEU A 9 -29.15 11.36 -15.63
CA LEU A 9 -29.18 11.89 -16.99
C LEU A 9 -29.02 13.43 -17.08
N LYS A 10 -28.84 14.14 -15.97
CA LYS A 10 -28.42 15.55 -16.00
C LYS A 10 -26.99 15.66 -16.53
N LYS A 11 -26.73 16.64 -17.42
CA LYS A 11 -25.45 16.86 -18.11
C LYS A 11 -24.19 16.71 -17.20
N ASN A 12 -24.27 17.16 -15.94
CA ASN A 12 -23.17 17.06 -14.96
C ASN A 12 -23.00 15.63 -14.41
N SER A 13 -24.06 14.83 -14.34
CA SER A 13 -23.98 13.44 -13.89
C SER A 13 -23.36 12.53 -14.97
N LEU A 14 -23.61 12.84 -16.26
CA LEU A 14 -22.99 12.12 -17.37
C LEU A 14 -21.47 12.26 -17.36
N ILE A 15 -20.95 13.46 -17.09
CA ILE A 15 -19.50 13.67 -16.97
C ILE A 15 -18.89 12.84 -15.84
N LEU A 16 -19.51 12.83 -14.65
CA LEU A 16 -19.02 12.04 -13.52
C LEU A 16 -19.09 10.55 -13.79
N VAL A 17 -20.17 10.07 -14.43
CA VAL A 17 -20.30 8.66 -14.85
C VAL A 17 -19.23 8.30 -15.88
N SER A 18 -18.95 9.18 -16.86
CA SER A 18 -17.88 8.94 -17.84
C SER A 18 -16.50 8.89 -17.17
N ILE A 19 -16.20 9.78 -16.23
CA ILE A 19 -14.95 9.76 -15.47
C ILE A 19 -14.84 8.45 -14.65
N PHE A 20 -15.95 8.00 -14.02
CA PHE A 20 -16.00 6.75 -13.29
C PHE A 20 -15.71 5.54 -14.20
N ILE A 21 -16.39 5.45 -15.34
CA ILE A 21 -16.19 4.37 -16.32
C ILE A 21 -14.72 4.36 -16.81
N LEU A 22 -14.17 5.52 -17.17
CA LEU A 22 -12.77 5.62 -17.58
C LEU A 22 -11.80 5.22 -16.48
N ALA A 23 -12.06 5.61 -15.22
CA ALA A 23 -11.23 5.22 -14.09
C ALA A 23 -11.27 3.69 -13.85
N ILE A 24 -12.45 3.06 -14.00
CA ILE A 24 -12.61 1.61 -13.96
C ILE A 24 -11.85 0.97 -15.13
N LEU A 25 -12.03 1.44 -16.36
CA LEU A 25 -11.34 0.87 -17.53
C LEU A 25 -9.83 0.94 -17.40
N VAL A 26 -9.27 2.07 -16.96
CA VAL A 26 -7.83 2.23 -16.78
C VAL A 26 -7.26 1.28 -15.74
N ARG A 27 -8.00 0.92 -14.69
CA ARG A 27 -7.52 0.01 -13.64
C ARG A 27 -7.83 -1.44 -13.92
N PHE A 28 -9.04 -1.75 -14.41
CA PHE A 28 -9.53 -3.12 -14.53
C PHE A 28 -9.31 -3.75 -15.93
N TYR A 29 -8.88 -2.98 -16.93
CA TYR A 29 -8.48 -3.57 -18.21
C TYR A 29 -7.29 -4.51 -18.01
N ASN A 30 -7.43 -5.76 -18.43
CA ASN A 30 -6.42 -6.82 -18.28
C ASN A 30 -5.94 -7.02 -16.82
N PHE A 31 -6.83 -6.84 -15.85
CA PHE A 31 -6.51 -6.69 -14.42
C PHE A 31 -5.67 -7.83 -13.86
N PRO A 32 -6.01 -9.14 -14.06
CA PRO A 32 -5.23 -10.26 -13.50
C PRO A 32 -3.75 -10.26 -13.89
N ASN A 33 -3.44 -9.80 -15.11
CA ASN A 33 -2.07 -9.73 -15.61
C ASN A 33 -1.31 -8.47 -15.13
N ARG A 34 -2.02 -7.51 -14.53
CA ARG A 34 -1.47 -6.23 -14.08
C ARG A 34 -1.35 -6.13 -12.57
N VAL A 35 -1.97 -7.03 -11.85
CA VAL A 35 -1.84 -7.10 -10.38
C VAL A 35 -0.40 -7.40 -10.04
N THR A 36 0.22 -6.52 -9.25
CA THR A 36 1.52 -6.76 -8.65
C THR A 36 1.30 -7.51 -7.34
N PHE A 37 1.73 -8.76 -7.33
CA PHE A 37 1.71 -9.59 -6.14
C PHE A 37 3.08 -10.25 -5.99
N TRP A 38 3.92 -9.65 -5.16
CA TRP A 38 5.30 -10.07 -4.93
C TRP A 38 5.62 -10.10 -3.44
N SER A 39 6.88 -10.22 -3.05
CA SER A 39 7.30 -10.45 -1.66
C SER A 39 6.63 -9.53 -0.63
N GLU A 40 6.57 -8.22 -0.88
CA GLU A 40 6.00 -7.26 0.07
C GLU A 40 4.49 -7.45 0.28
N GLN A 41 3.75 -7.70 -0.81
CA GLN A 41 2.31 -7.96 -0.78
C GLN A 41 2.01 -9.32 -0.12
N ALA A 42 2.76 -10.35 -0.51
CA ALA A 42 2.62 -11.69 0.04
C ALA A 42 2.89 -11.70 1.55
N ARG A 43 3.95 -11.03 1.99
CA ARG A 43 4.29 -10.88 3.41
C ARG A 43 3.19 -10.19 4.20
N SER A 44 2.57 -9.13 3.65
CA SER A 44 1.43 -8.47 4.28
C SER A 44 0.24 -9.41 4.46
N LEU A 45 -0.04 -10.27 3.46
CA LEU A 45 -1.12 -11.24 3.52
C LEU A 45 -0.79 -12.43 4.45
N ILE A 46 0.48 -12.87 4.53
CA ILE A 46 0.93 -13.89 5.49
C ILE A 46 0.69 -13.40 6.91
N VAL A 47 1.14 -12.18 7.25
CA VAL A 47 0.91 -11.60 8.58
C VAL A 47 -0.59 -11.52 8.89
N ALA A 48 -1.42 -11.11 7.92
CA ALA A 48 -2.86 -11.04 8.12
C ALA A 48 -3.51 -12.43 8.25
N GLY A 49 -3.02 -13.43 7.52
CA GLY A 49 -3.49 -14.83 7.61
C GLY A 49 -3.16 -15.44 8.97
N ASN A 50 -1.94 -15.22 9.45
CA ASN A 50 -1.51 -15.72 10.78
C ASN A 50 -2.34 -15.12 11.93
N TYR A 51 -2.97 -13.94 11.77
CA TYR A 51 -3.87 -13.37 12.78
C TYR A 51 -5.17 -14.16 12.99
N LEU A 52 -5.50 -15.08 12.09
CA LEU A 52 -6.64 -15.99 12.28
C LEU A 52 -6.36 -16.99 13.41
N GLU A 53 -5.10 -17.35 13.62
CA GLU A 53 -4.65 -18.30 14.64
C GLU A 53 -4.04 -17.57 15.83
N GLU A 54 -3.15 -16.62 15.58
CA GLU A 54 -2.40 -15.87 16.59
C GLU A 54 -2.60 -14.35 16.44
N PRO A 55 -3.63 -13.78 17.09
CA PRO A 55 -3.85 -12.34 17.06
C PRO A 55 -2.68 -11.54 17.64
N SER A 56 -2.24 -10.48 16.94
CA SER A 56 -1.12 -9.64 17.35
C SER A 56 -1.51 -8.16 17.45
N LEU A 57 -0.82 -7.42 18.31
CA LEU A 57 -0.90 -5.96 18.40
C LEU A 57 0.06 -5.26 17.42
N LEU A 58 1.01 -6.00 16.84
CA LEU A 58 1.99 -5.53 15.88
C LEU A 58 1.61 -5.95 14.47
N GLY A 59 1.78 -5.06 13.52
CA GLY A 59 1.69 -5.35 12.09
C GLY A 59 3.01 -5.88 11.53
N GLN A 60 3.17 -5.71 10.23
CA GLN A 60 4.39 -6.10 9.53
C GLN A 60 5.60 -5.32 10.05
N GLU A 61 6.72 -6.01 10.25
CA GLU A 61 7.98 -5.37 10.61
C GLU A 61 8.61 -4.62 9.42
N TYR A 62 9.31 -3.54 9.71
CA TYR A 62 10.14 -2.86 8.72
C TYR A 62 11.50 -3.57 8.61
N PHE A 63 12.05 -3.62 7.40
CA PHE A 63 13.33 -4.30 7.15
C PHE A 63 14.54 -3.68 7.86
N ARG A 64 14.43 -2.39 8.19
CA ARG A 64 15.55 -1.65 8.79
C ARG A 64 15.62 -1.85 10.29
N VAL A 65 16.85 -1.95 10.77
CA VAL A 65 17.18 -1.91 12.19
C VAL A 65 17.87 -0.58 12.53
N ASN A 66 17.66 -0.10 13.75
CA ASN A 66 18.39 1.04 14.28
C ASN A 66 19.80 0.60 14.77
N SER A 67 20.60 1.56 15.26
CA SER A 67 21.94 1.30 15.79
C SER A 67 22.00 0.28 16.94
N PHE A 68 20.87 0.04 17.62
CA PHE A 68 20.74 -0.98 18.67
C PHE A 68 20.20 -2.33 18.17
N GLY A 69 20.01 -2.49 16.87
CA GLY A 69 19.45 -3.72 16.28
C GLY A 69 17.93 -3.86 16.43
N HIS A 70 17.22 -2.82 16.86
CA HIS A 70 15.77 -2.84 17.02
C HIS A 70 15.07 -2.49 15.70
N LYS A 71 13.93 -3.13 15.44
CA LYS A 71 13.05 -2.89 14.29
C LYS A 71 11.80 -2.10 14.69
N LEU A 72 11.30 -1.31 13.75
CA LEU A 72 9.95 -0.73 13.83
C LEU A 72 8.94 -1.69 13.23
N PHE A 73 7.70 -1.59 13.69
CA PHE A 73 6.56 -2.36 13.19
C PHE A 73 5.45 -1.40 12.75
N ALA A 74 4.74 -1.75 11.70
CA ALA A 74 3.52 -1.05 11.33
C ALA A 74 2.40 -1.34 12.34
N SER A 75 1.34 -0.54 12.32
CA SER A 75 0.15 -0.83 13.11
C SER A 75 -0.54 -2.10 12.63
N ALA A 76 -0.95 -2.97 13.55
CA ALA A 76 -1.72 -4.18 13.26
C ALA A 76 -3.05 -3.89 12.54
N LEU A 77 -3.58 -2.66 12.62
CA LEU A 77 -4.87 -2.29 12.02
C LEU A 77 -4.92 -2.54 10.51
N PHE A 78 -3.81 -2.35 9.81
CA PHE A 78 -3.73 -2.69 8.38
C PHE A 78 -3.96 -4.18 8.15
N ASN A 79 -3.21 -5.03 8.84
CA ASN A 79 -3.30 -6.49 8.67
C ASN A 79 -4.68 -7.00 9.11
N TYR A 80 -5.26 -6.48 10.21
CA TYR A 80 -6.64 -6.79 10.60
C TYR A 80 -7.66 -6.38 9.52
N SER A 81 -7.44 -5.29 8.79
CA SER A 81 -8.32 -4.90 7.69
C SER A 81 -8.26 -5.87 6.50
N LEU A 82 -7.16 -6.60 6.34
CA LEU A 82 -6.98 -7.62 5.31
C LEU A 82 -7.66 -8.96 5.66
N VAL A 83 -7.81 -9.31 6.94
CA VAL A 83 -8.41 -10.58 7.37
C VAL A 83 -9.77 -10.86 6.73
N PRO A 84 -10.78 -9.96 6.78
CA PRO A 84 -12.05 -10.20 6.12
C PRO A 84 -11.91 -10.33 4.60
N LEU A 85 -10.97 -9.61 3.98
CA LEU A 85 -10.72 -9.70 2.54
C LEU A 85 -10.10 -11.05 2.16
N LEU A 86 -9.17 -11.58 2.97
CA LEU A 86 -8.60 -12.92 2.80
C LEU A 86 -9.69 -14.00 2.82
N LEU A 87 -10.56 -13.96 3.83
CA LEU A 87 -11.65 -14.93 3.95
C LEU A 87 -12.65 -14.84 2.80
N LEU A 88 -13.04 -13.64 2.39
CA LEU A 88 -13.98 -13.42 1.29
C LEU A 88 -13.39 -13.81 -0.07
N SER A 89 -12.09 -13.58 -0.28
CA SER A 89 -11.38 -13.93 -1.52
C SER A 89 -10.94 -15.40 -1.57
N LYS A 90 -11.11 -16.17 -0.48
CA LYS A 90 -10.54 -17.52 -0.33
C LYS A 90 -9.03 -17.52 -0.56
N PHE A 91 -8.35 -16.55 0.00
CA PHE A 91 -6.91 -16.32 -0.11
C PHE A 91 -6.40 -16.05 -1.54
N ASP A 92 -7.27 -15.62 -2.46
CA ASP A 92 -6.84 -15.13 -3.78
C ASP A 92 -6.45 -13.64 -3.68
N PRO A 93 -5.22 -13.24 -4.03
CA PRO A 93 -4.77 -11.85 -3.96
C PRO A 93 -5.44 -10.94 -5.00
N ILE A 94 -5.97 -11.49 -6.11
CA ILE A 94 -6.57 -10.68 -7.18
C ILE A 94 -7.83 -9.93 -6.71
N PRO A 95 -8.83 -10.56 -6.04
CA PRO A 95 -9.98 -9.84 -5.49
C PRO A 95 -9.58 -8.85 -4.38
N ILE A 96 -8.54 -9.15 -3.59
CA ILE A 96 -8.05 -8.23 -2.55
C ILE A 96 -7.48 -6.97 -3.22
N THR A 97 -6.68 -7.13 -4.27
CA THR A 97 -6.16 -5.98 -5.04
C THR A 97 -7.29 -5.19 -5.70
N ALA A 98 -8.36 -5.87 -6.17
CA ALA A 98 -9.55 -5.18 -6.71
C ALA A 98 -10.22 -4.29 -5.67
N TYR A 99 -10.25 -4.68 -4.40
CA TYR A 99 -10.71 -3.80 -3.32
C TYR A 99 -9.86 -2.52 -3.23
N PHE A 100 -8.54 -2.59 -3.30
CA PHE A 100 -7.66 -1.40 -3.27
C PHE A 100 -7.85 -0.52 -4.50
N ALA A 101 -8.08 -1.12 -5.68
CA ALA A 101 -8.41 -0.38 -6.90
C ALA A 101 -9.73 0.42 -6.74
N LEU A 102 -10.75 -0.20 -6.16
CA LEU A 102 -12.03 0.45 -5.88
C LEU A 102 -11.91 1.51 -4.79
N LEU A 103 -11.14 1.24 -3.72
CA LEU A 103 -10.85 2.21 -2.65
C LEU A 103 -10.16 3.47 -3.20
N ASN A 104 -9.22 3.31 -4.12
CA ASN A 104 -8.55 4.44 -4.77
C ASN A 104 -9.53 5.27 -5.63
N ILE A 105 -10.40 4.62 -6.41
CA ILE A 105 -11.46 5.31 -7.18
C ILE A 105 -12.41 6.03 -6.22
N PHE A 106 -12.86 5.37 -5.15
CA PHE A 106 -13.71 5.97 -4.12
C PHE A 106 -13.05 7.19 -3.48
N SER A 107 -11.74 7.13 -3.21
CA SER A 107 -10.97 8.26 -2.66
C SER A 107 -11.02 9.48 -3.58
N GLY A 108 -10.95 9.30 -4.90
CA GLY A 108 -11.11 10.37 -5.88
C GLY A 108 -12.52 11.01 -5.83
N PHE A 109 -13.58 10.20 -5.76
CA PHE A 109 -14.95 10.71 -5.65
C PHE A 109 -15.23 11.37 -4.29
N ALA A 110 -14.65 10.85 -3.20
CA ALA A 110 -14.69 11.50 -1.91
C ALA A 110 -13.98 12.88 -1.96
N LEU A 111 -12.83 12.96 -2.64
CA LEU A 111 -12.14 14.23 -2.89
C LEU A 111 -13.03 15.20 -3.67
N TYR A 112 -13.69 14.76 -4.76
CA TYR A 112 -14.64 15.57 -5.51
C TYR A 112 -15.70 16.18 -4.60
N TYR A 113 -16.30 15.37 -3.74
CA TYR A 113 -17.33 15.83 -2.79
C TYR A 113 -16.78 16.86 -1.80
N VAL A 114 -15.59 16.62 -1.24
CA VAL A 114 -14.93 17.52 -0.29
C VAL A 114 -14.59 18.85 -0.96
N VAL A 115 -13.99 18.82 -2.15
CA VAL A 115 -13.65 20.03 -2.92
C VAL A 115 -14.90 20.83 -3.28
N LEU A 116 -15.97 20.16 -3.72
CA LEU A 116 -17.24 20.81 -4.01
C LEU A 116 -17.84 21.51 -2.77
N LYS A 117 -17.71 20.88 -1.59
CA LYS A 117 -18.16 21.46 -0.32
C LYS A 117 -17.33 22.69 0.10
N ILE A 118 -16.02 22.67 -0.17
CA ILE A 118 -15.09 23.75 0.17
C ILE A 118 -15.31 24.97 -0.74
N PHE A 119 -15.23 24.77 -2.03
CA PHE A 119 -15.21 25.86 -3.03
C PHE A 119 -16.58 26.19 -3.63
N LYS A 120 -17.54 25.25 -3.57
CA LYS A 120 -18.86 25.34 -4.21
C LYS A 120 -18.81 25.48 -5.74
N HIS A 121 -17.70 25.15 -6.36
CA HIS A 121 -17.45 25.16 -7.80
C HIS A 121 -17.27 23.73 -8.32
N LYS A 122 -18.14 23.32 -9.23
CA LYS A 122 -18.12 21.96 -9.82
C LYS A 122 -16.89 21.72 -10.69
N GLU A 123 -16.41 22.78 -11.34
CA GLU A 123 -15.25 22.75 -12.20
C GLU A 123 -13.98 22.43 -11.40
N ILE A 124 -13.77 23.10 -10.25
CA ILE A 124 -12.63 22.80 -9.35
C ILE A 124 -12.70 21.35 -8.91
N ALA A 125 -13.87 20.89 -8.47
CA ALA A 125 -14.05 19.52 -8.01
C ALA A 125 -13.80 18.50 -9.13
N ALA A 126 -14.27 18.76 -10.36
CA ALA A 126 -14.04 17.89 -11.51
C ALA A 126 -12.57 17.83 -11.92
N PHE A 127 -11.88 18.97 -11.95
CA PHE A 127 -10.43 19.01 -12.22
C PHE A 127 -9.64 18.25 -11.16
N SER A 128 -9.91 18.47 -9.87
CA SER A 128 -9.27 17.74 -8.77
C SER A 128 -9.51 16.22 -8.88
N LEU A 129 -10.72 15.79 -9.21
CA LEU A 129 -11.08 14.40 -9.43
C LEU A 129 -10.25 13.77 -10.57
N ILE A 130 -10.19 14.45 -11.73
CA ILE A 130 -9.46 13.94 -12.89
C ILE A 130 -7.96 13.89 -12.59
N LEU A 131 -7.40 14.97 -12.01
CA LEU A 131 -5.99 15.03 -11.65
C LEU A 131 -5.60 13.96 -10.64
N PHE A 132 -6.49 13.60 -9.72
CA PHE A 132 -6.26 12.51 -8.77
C PHE A 132 -6.37 11.14 -9.44
N LEU A 133 -7.50 10.85 -10.12
CA LEU A 133 -7.78 9.51 -10.66
C LEU A 133 -6.85 9.09 -11.80
N PHE A 134 -6.37 10.05 -12.60
CA PHE A 134 -5.50 9.78 -13.74
C PHE A 134 -4.04 10.15 -13.47
N ASN A 135 -3.67 10.34 -12.21
CA ASN A 135 -2.27 10.40 -11.80
C ASN A 135 -1.62 9.01 -11.90
N ASN A 136 -0.43 8.92 -12.48
CA ASN A 136 0.27 7.65 -12.69
C ASN A 136 0.57 6.90 -11.37
N TYR A 137 0.94 7.62 -10.30
CA TYR A 137 1.15 7.01 -8.99
C TYR A 137 -0.16 6.46 -8.40
N MET A 138 -1.27 7.18 -8.55
CA MET A 138 -2.59 6.71 -8.07
C MET A 138 -3.08 5.50 -8.86
N ILE A 139 -2.79 5.42 -10.16
CA ILE A 139 -3.07 4.23 -10.98
C ILE A 139 -2.18 3.08 -10.53
N TYR A 140 -0.87 3.29 -10.40
CA TYR A 140 0.10 2.29 -9.98
C TYR A 140 -0.25 1.71 -8.61
N HIS A 141 -0.40 2.56 -7.58
CA HIS A 141 -0.75 2.15 -6.21
C HIS A 141 -2.11 1.45 -6.09
N SER A 142 -2.98 1.57 -7.06
CA SER A 142 -4.25 0.85 -7.07
C SER A 142 -4.16 -0.60 -7.57
N LEU A 143 -2.98 -1.06 -8.01
CA LEU A 143 -2.78 -2.37 -8.63
C LEU A 143 -1.97 -3.35 -7.75
N PHE A 144 -1.76 -3.02 -6.48
CA PHE A 144 -1.16 -3.93 -5.51
C PHE A 144 -1.71 -3.68 -4.08
N ILE A 145 -1.34 -4.56 -3.17
CA ILE A 145 -1.80 -4.55 -1.77
C ILE A 145 -0.69 -3.93 -0.94
N TRP A 146 -0.93 -2.73 -0.40
CA TRP A 146 0.07 -2.09 0.45
C TRP A 146 -0.56 -1.26 1.55
N ILE A 147 0.11 -1.22 2.69
CA ILE A 147 -0.32 -0.45 3.86
C ILE A 147 -0.56 1.04 3.52
N LEU A 148 0.25 1.61 2.62
CA LEU A 148 0.17 3.01 2.24
C LEU A 148 -1.01 3.34 1.32
N ASP A 149 -1.69 2.33 0.74
CA ASP A 149 -2.83 2.56 -0.15
C ASP A 149 -4.09 3.05 0.58
N TYR A 150 -4.10 3.02 1.92
CA TYR A 150 -5.09 3.71 2.74
C TYR A 150 -4.81 5.21 2.91
N LEU A 151 -3.57 5.67 2.69
CA LEU A 151 -3.21 7.08 2.93
C LEU A 151 -3.98 8.07 2.06
N PRO A 152 -4.29 7.82 0.76
CA PRO A 152 -5.08 8.75 -0.03
C PRO A 152 -6.46 9.04 0.54
N ILE A 153 -7.21 8.02 0.98
CA ILE A 153 -8.54 8.24 1.59
C ILE A 153 -8.45 8.95 2.94
N LEU A 154 -7.42 8.64 3.74
CA LEU A 154 -7.15 9.35 4.98
C LEU A 154 -6.76 10.81 4.71
N GLY A 155 -5.99 11.09 3.66
CA GLY A 155 -5.69 12.45 3.21
C GLY A 155 -6.96 13.25 2.85
N VAL A 156 -7.91 12.63 2.14
CA VAL A 156 -9.22 13.26 1.87
C VAL A 156 -9.99 13.54 3.16
N LEU A 157 -10.00 12.58 4.09
CA LEU A 157 -10.64 12.73 5.40
C LEU A 157 -10.01 13.88 6.20
N LEU A 158 -8.68 13.96 6.22
CA LEU A 158 -7.95 15.04 6.89
C LEU A 158 -8.31 16.41 6.32
N ILE A 159 -8.33 16.56 5.00
CA ILE A 159 -8.77 17.81 4.33
C ILE A 159 -10.19 18.19 4.79
N TYR A 160 -11.10 17.22 4.78
CA TYR A 160 -12.49 17.43 5.20
C TYR A 160 -12.62 17.85 6.67
N LEU A 161 -11.93 17.16 7.57
CA LEU A 161 -11.98 17.41 9.01
C LEU A 161 -11.31 18.77 9.34
N PHE A 162 -10.15 19.03 8.72
CA PHE A 162 -9.42 20.30 8.90
C PHE A 162 -10.26 21.50 8.42
N TYR A 163 -10.89 21.40 7.25
CA TYR A 163 -11.79 22.43 6.74
C TYR A 163 -12.97 22.69 7.69
N ASN A 164 -13.60 21.65 8.23
CA ASN A 164 -14.70 21.81 9.17
C ASN A 164 -14.23 22.42 10.51
N TYR A 165 -13.04 22.04 10.99
CA TYR A 165 -12.44 22.69 12.15
C TYR A 165 -12.12 24.16 11.86
N PHE A 166 -11.46 24.42 10.73
CA PHE A 166 -11.18 25.79 10.24
C PHE A 166 -12.44 26.66 10.23
N LYS A 167 -13.56 26.14 9.75
CA LYS A 167 -14.81 26.89 9.61
C LYS A 167 -15.56 27.08 10.93
N THR A 168 -15.57 26.06 11.79
CA THR A 168 -16.48 26.03 12.96
C THR A 168 -15.80 26.15 14.30
N GLY A 169 -14.49 25.85 14.41
CA GLY A 169 -13.74 25.79 15.66
C GLY A 169 -14.22 24.72 16.65
N ARG A 170 -15.09 23.78 16.22
CA ARG A 170 -15.72 22.79 17.12
C ARG A 170 -14.71 21.71 17.54
N ILE A 171 -14.63 21.46 18.85
CA ILE A 171 -13.69 20.52 19.48
C ILE A 171 -13.82 19.08 18.96
N ARG A 172 -15.01 18.65 18.54
CA ARG A 172 -15.22 17.33 17.94
C ARG A 172 -14.35 17.06 16.71
N PHE A 173 -14.06 18.09 15.92
CA PHE A 173 -13.18 17.94 14.76
C PHE A 173 -11.71 17.83 15.18
N VAL A 174 -11.31 18.40 16.32
CA VAL A 174 -9.99 18.18 16.89
C VAL A 174 -9.80 16.72 17.30
N PHE A 175 -10.81 16.12 17.95
CA PHE A 175 -10.81 14.70 18.29
C PHE A 175 -10.72 13.80 17.06
N LEU A 176 -11.55 14.05 16.03
CA LEU A 176 -11.55 13.27 14.79
C LEU A 176 -10.25 13.46 13.99
N LEU A 177 -9.67 14.66 13.98
CA LEU A 177 -8.34 14.90 13.41
C LEU A 177 -7.28 14.10 14.15
N GLY A 178 -7.38 14.00 15.49
CA GLY A 178 -6.53 13.13 16.28
C GLY A 178 -6.64 11.66 15.83
N ILE A 179 -7.86 11.12 15.74
CA ILE A 179 -8.09 9.72 15.27
C ILE A 179 -7.47 9.51 13.89
N ALA A 180 -7.78 10.38 12.92
CA ALA A 180 -7.24 10.27 11.57
C ALA A 180 -5.70 10.38 11.55
N SER A 181 -5.13 11.21 12.44
CA SER A 181 -3.68 11.34 12.59
C SER A 181 -3.05 10.08 13.18
N GLY A 182 -3.66 9.50 14.21
CA GLY A 182 -3.19 8.24 14.81
C GLY A 182 -3.22 7.07 13.83
N LEU A 183 -4.33 6.93 13.09
CA LEU A 183 -4.44 5.96 11.99
C LEU A 183 -3.34 6.16 10.95
N SER A 184 -3.16 7.39 10.45
CA SER A 184 -2.15 7.68 9.42
C SER A 184 -0.72 7.44 9.91
N PHE A 185 -0.42 7.79 11.17
CA PHE A 185 0.89 7.54 11.77
C PHE A 185 1.17 6.05 11.94
N GLY A 186 0.17 5.24 12.30
CA GLY A 186 0.31 3.79 12.39
C GLY A 186 0.55 3.10 11.03
N LEU A 187 0.16 3.75 9.93
CA LEU A 187 0.42 3.26 8.57
C LEU A 187 1.77 3.77 8.04
N GLU A 188 2.17 5.01 8.39
CA GLU A 188 3.39 5.65 7.87
C GLU A 188 3.93 6.68 8.87
N TYR A 189 5.11 6.46 9.38
CA TYR A 189 5.74 7.33 10.39
C TYR A 189 6.05 8.74 9.87
N PHE A 190 6.34 8.91 8.59
CA PHE A 190 6.55 10.23 7.97
C PHE A 190 5.29 11.12 7.99
N TYR A 191 4.13 10.55 8.29
CA TYR A 191 2.93 11.33 8.55
C TYR A 191 3.12 12.36 9.68
N LEU A 192 4.08 12.15 10.59
CA LEU A 192 4.41 13.11 11.67
C LEU A 192 4.66 14.52 11.12
N PHE A 193 5.29 14.64 9.95
CA PHE A 193 5.51 15.93 9.28
C PHE A 193 4.22 16.64 8.87
N THR A 194 3.11 15.92 8.75
CA THR A 194 1.78 16.50 8.51
C THR A 194 1.01 16.72 9.82
N ALA A 195 1.17 15.84 10.80
CA ALA A 195 0.51 15.96 12.10
C ALA A 195 0.97 17.22 12.86
N ILE A 196 2.26 17.56 12.82
CA ILE A 196 2.84 18.72 13.49
C ILE A 196 2.19 20.04 13.02
N PRO A 197 2.13 20.38 11.72
CA PRO A 197 1.44 21.59 11.26
C PRO A 197 -0.06 21.62 11.61
N ILE A 198 -0.75 20.47 11.54
CA ILE A 198 -2.17 20.37 11.92
C ILE A 198 -2.33 20.73 13.40
N LEU A 199 -1.53 20.13 14.28
CA LEU A 199 -1.55 20.40 15.72
C LEU A 199 -1.16 21.85 16.03
N GLY A 200 -0.14 22.38 15.35
CA GLY A 200 0.28 23.78 15.46
C GLY A 200 -0.87 24.74 15.13
N TYR A 201 -1.62 24.49 14.06
CA TYR A 201 -2.79 25.27 13.71
C TYR A 201 -3.93 25.13 14.74
N ILE A 202 -4.15 23.94 15.28
CA ILE A 202 -5.13 23.70 16.35
C ILE A 202 -4.78 24.55 17.59
N ILE A 203 -3.51 24.53 18.01
CA ILE A 203 -3.02 25.32 19.15
C ILE A 203 -3.16 26.84 18.91
N TYR A 204 -2.82 27.29 17.69
CA TYR A 204 -2.97 28.71 17.32
C TYR A 204 -4.42 29.15 17.40
N ARG A 205 -5.37 28.38 16.91
CA ARG A 205 -6.79 28.74 16.79
C ARG A 205 -7.60 28.50 18.07
N ALA A 206 -7.21 27.53 18.89
CA ALA A 206 -8.02 27.07 20.01
C ALA A 206 -8.04 28.11 21.15
N LYS A 207 -9.25 28.39 21.68
CA LYS A 207 -9.41 29.19 22.88
C LYS A 207 -8.87 28.48 24.16
N LYS A 208 -9.12 27.14 24.21
CA LYS A 208 -8.64 26.27 25.32
C LYS A 208 -7.52 25.34 24.75
N LYS A 209 -6.31 25.90 24.65
CA LYS A 209 -5.17 25.25 23.97
C LYS A 209 -4.85 23.88 24.56
N ILE A 210 -4.65 23.80 25.88
CA ILE A 210 -4.30 22.54 26.58
C ILE A 210 -5.38 21.48 26.35
N LEU A 211 -6.66 21.84 26.53
CA LEU A 211 -7.76 20.91 26.31
C LEU A 211 -7.77 20.39 24.84
N SER A 212 -7.49 21.26 23.87
CA SER A 212 -7.45 20.87 22.46
C SER A 212 -6.30 19.92 22.17
N VAL A 213 -5.12 20.13 22.77
CA VAL A 213 -3.98 19.20 22.67
C VAL A 213 -4.32 17.85 23.30
N LEU A 214 -4.92 17.85 24.50
CA LEU A 214 -5.32 16.59 25.15
C LEU A 214 -6.37 15.83 24.34
N ILE A 215 -7.36 16.51 23.77
CA ILE A 215 -8.40 15.88 22.94
C ILE A 215 -7.81 15.36 21.62
N PHE A 216 -6.89 16.10 20.97
CA PHE A 216 -6.19 15.61 19.80
C PHE A 216 -5.34 14.37 20.15
N GLY A 217 -4.59 14.43 21.24
CA GLY A 217 -3.77 13.30 21.73
C GLY A 217 -4.62 12.07 22.04
N LEU A 218 -5.76 12.24 22.74
CA LEU A 218 -6.68 11.14 22.99
C LEU A 218 -7.20 10.53 21.69
N GLY A 219 -7.56 11.36 20.70
CA GLY A 219 -7.93 10.87 19.37
C GLY A 219 -6.79 10.10 18.70
N ALA A 220 -5.55 10.60 18.75
CA ALA A 220 -4.39 9.93 18.15
C ALA A 220 -4.08 8.58 18.82
N ILE A 221 -4.20 8.49 20.15
CA ILE A 221 -4.10 7.24 20.90
C ILE A 221 -5.15 6.23 20.41
N LEU A 222 -6.41 6.64 20.30
CA LEU A 222 -7.48 5.76 19.83
C LEU A 222 -7.29 5.33 18.37
N GLY A 223 -6.78 6.24 17.52
CA GLY A 223 -6.49 5.96 16.12
C GLY A 223 -5.36 4.95 15.89
N ASN A 224 -4.46 4.77 16.89
CA ASN A 224 -3.37 3.79 16.81
C ASN A 224 -3.34 2.89 18.07
N LEU A 225 -4.52 2.53 18.56
CA LEU A 225 -4.69 1.84 19.84
C LEU A 225 -3.88 0.55 19.98
N PRO A 226 -3.80 -0.36 18.96
CA PRO A 226 -3.00 -1.59 19.11
C PRO A 226 -1.54 -1.31 19.46
N MET A 227 -0.90 -0.36 18.76
CA MET A 227 0.50 0.01 18.99
C MET A 227 0.70 0.67 20.36
N VAL A 228 -0.24 1.53 20.78
CA VAL A 228 -0.19 2.17 22.12
C VAL A 228 -0.32 1.13 23.23
N VAL A 229 -1.20 0.14 23.07
CA VAL A 229 -1.36 -0.98 24.03
C VAL A 229 -0.10 -1.85 24.07
N PHE A 230 0.49 -2.12 22.91
CA PHE A 230 1.76 -2.85 22.84
C PHE A 230 2.86 -2.09 23.60
N ASP A 231 3.05 -0.81 23.32
CA ASP A 231 4.08 0.02 23.95
C ASP A 231 3.91 0.11 25.47
N ALA A 232 2.67 0.26 25.93
CA ALA A 232 2.38 0.28 27.37
C ALA A 232 2.72 -1.04 28.10
N ARG A 233 2.81 -2.15 27.37
CA ARG A 233 3.18 -3.48 27.90
C ARG A 233 4.65 -3.82 27.72
N HIS A 234 5.39 -3.10 26.86
CA HIS A 234 6.76 -3.41 26.46
C HIS A 234 7.69 -2.20 26.62
N ASP A 235 7.56 -1.48 27.75
CA ASP A 235 8.43 -0.36 28.14
C ASP A 235 8.61 0.69 27.05
N PHE A 236 7.53 1.01 26.32
CA PHE A 236 7.52 1.98 25.23
C PHE A 236 8.52 1.66 24.11
N TYR A 237 8.58 0.38 23.73
CA TYR A 237 9.51 -0.13 22.73
C TYR A 237 9.49 0.68 21.41
N HIS A 238 8.29 0.94 20.83
CA HIS A 238 8.18 1.68 19.56
C HIS A 238 8.60 3.13 19.70
N VAL A 239 8.19 3.79 20.80
CA VAL A 239 8.57 5.19 21.05
C VAL A 239 10.09 5.31 21.15
N ARG A 240 10.75 4.42 21.90
CA ARG A 240 12.22 4.39 22.05
C ARG A 240 12.91 4.08 20.74
N THR A 241 12.42 3.05 20.03
CA THR A 241 12.99 2.62 18.74
C THR A 241 12.84 3.72 17.68
N PHE A 242 11.68 4.38 17.60
CA PHE A 242 11.45 5.50 16.69
C PHE A 242 12.37 6.69 16.99
N PHE A 243 12.52 7.05 18.29
CA PHE A 243 13.42 8.11 18.68
C PHE A 243 14.88 7.79 18.32
N GLN A 244 15.32 6.54 18.51
CA GLN A 244 16.65 6.11 18.10
C GLN A 244 16.85 6.20 16.58
N PHE A 245 15.89 5.76 15.78
CA PHE A 245 15.95 5.96 14.32
C PHE A 245 16.06 7.43 13.92
N PHE A 246 15.37 8.31 14.65
CA PHE A 246 15.48 9.74 14.41
C PHE A 246 16.89 10.27 14.74
N MET A 247 17.48 9.83 15.86
CA MET A 247 18.85 10.19 16.23
C MET A 247 19.87 9.65 15.23
N ASP A 248 19.77 8.36 14.86
CA ASP A 248 20.62 7.73 13.84
C ASP A 248 20.56 8.49 12.50
N THR A 249 19.38 9.02 12.15
CA THR A 249 19.21 9.84 10.93
C THR A 249 19.94 11.17 11.04
N LEU A 250 19.86 11.85 12.20
CA LEU A 250 20.58 13.10 12.42
C LEU A 250 22.10 12.91 12.41
N GLU A 251 22.59 11.77 12.89
CA GLU A 251 24.01 11.40 12.90
C GLU A 251 24.51 10.89 11.54
N GLY A 252 23.64 10.75 10.54
CA GLY A 252 23.97 10.22 9.21
C GLY A 252 24.17 8.69 9.18
N ASN A 253 23.81 8.00 10.26
CA ASN A 253 23.98 6.54 10.41
C ASN A 253 22.81 5.75 9.78
N SER A 254 21.68 6.41 9.47
CA SER A 254 20.53 5.76 8.83
C SER A 254 20.50 6.05 7.34
N GLY A 255 20.74 5.05 6.51
CA GLY A 255 20.69 5.14 5.05
C GLY A 255 19.25 5.17 4.48
N GLY A 256 18.37 6.03 5.01
CA GLY A 256 16.98 6.12 4.58
C GLY A 256 16.76 7.18 3.51
N ASN A 257 16.38 6.81 2.30
CA ASN A 257 15.90 7.75 1.30
C ASN A 257 14.44 8.14 1.58
N ILE A 258 14.16 9.43 1.59
CA ILE A 258 12.78 9.94 1.58
C ILE A 258 12.22 9.69 0.18
N THR A 259 11.07 9.02 0.11
CA THR A 259 10.43 8.66 -1.13
C THR A 259 9.01 9.23 -1.21
N TYR A 260 8.50 9.41 -2.42
CA TYR A 260 7.18 10.03 -2.66
C TYR A 260 6.02 9.28 -2.00
N TYR A 261 6.10 7.96 -1.88
CA TYR A 261 5.02 7.14 -1.36
C TYR A 261 4.76 7.35 0.14
N GLN A 262 5.75 7.80 0.89
CA GLN A 262 5.58 8.16 2.31
C GLN A 262 4.62 9.34 2.50
N PHE A 263 4.36 10.11 1.45
CA PHE A 263 3.49 11.28 1.45
C PHE A 263 2.19 11.08 0.65
N LEU A 264 1.75 9.83 0.42
CA LEU A 264 0.52 9.56 -0.36
C LEU A 264 -0.74 10.23 0.23
N HIS A 265 -0.77 10.50 1.53
CA HIS A 265 -1.84 11.27 2.18
C HIS A 265 -1.91 12.74 1.72
N LEU A 266 -0.86 13.29 1.12
CA LEU A 266 -0.84 14.65 0.56
C LEU A 266 -1.31 14.70 -0.90
N TRP A 267 -1.36 13.58 -1.62
CA TRP A 267 -1.80 13.56 -3.02
C TRP A 267 -3.20 14.14 -3.23
N PRO A 268 -4.21 13.89 -2.37
CA PRO A 268 -5.49 14.58 -2.48
C PRO A 268 -5.39 16.09 -2.38
N LEU A 269 -4.52 16.61 -1.50
CA LEU A 269 -4.28 18.04 -1.35
C LEU A 269 -3.60 18.63 -2.60
N LEU A 270 -2.60 17.93 -3.15
CA LEU A 270 -1.93 18.34 -4.39
C LEU A 270 -2.92 18.36 -5.56
N ALA A 271 -3.79 17.34 -5.68
CA ALA A 271 -4.83 17.30 -6.70
C ALA A 271 -5.86 18.44 -6.53
N LEU A 272 -6.22 18.79 -5.29
CA LEU A 272 -7.09 19.93 -4.98
C LEU A 272 -6.43 21.25 -5.40
N LEU A 273 -5.19 21.48 -5.00
CA LEU A 273 -4.46 22.71 -5.32
C LEU A 273 -4.26 22.85 -6.83
N SER A 274 -3.82 21.78 -7.49
CA SER A 274 -3.66 21.76 -8.96
C SER A 274 -4.98 21.95 -9.69
N GLY A 275 -6.07 21.35 -9.19
CA GLY A 275 -7.43 21.54 -9.71
C GLY A 275 -7.91 22.98 -9.59
N TYR A 276 -7.56 23.66 -8.49
CA TYR A 276 -7.85 25.07 -8.32
C TYR A 276 -7.03 25.94 -9.30
N LEU A 277 -5.73 25.68 -9.48
CA LEU A 277 -4.89 26.38 -10.44
C LEU A 277 -5.40 26.20 -11.88
N LEU A 278 -5.79 24.96 -12.22
CA LEU A 278 -6.37 24.68 -13.54
C LEU A 278 -7.72 25.39 -13.74
N PHE A 279 -8.51 25.57 -12.68
CA PHE A 279 -9.72 26.38 -12.74
C PHE A 279 -9.44 27.87 -12.97
N LEU A 280 -8.39 28.44 -12.38
CA LEU A 280 -7.99 29.82 -12.67
C LEU A 280 -7.59 29.98 -14.14
N LEU A 281 -6.84 29.00 -14.68
CA LEU A 281 -6.54 28.95 -16.10
C LEU A 281 -7.81 28.83 -16.96
N TYR A 282 -8.76 27.97 -16.57
CA TYR A 282 -10.04 27.77 -17.24
C TYR A 282 -10.89 29.06 -17.30
N LYS A 283 -10.86 29.88 -16.24
CA LYS A 283 -11.54 31.20 -16.26
C LYS A 283 -10.96 32.13 -17.31
N ASN A 284 -9.64 32.12 -17.50
CA ASN A 284 -8.96 32.99 -18.45
C ASN A 284 -8.98 32.44 -19.88
N ASN A 285 -8.73 31.13 -20.03
CA ASN A 285 -8.67 30.46 -21.34
C ASN A 285 -9.14 29.00 -21.20
N LYS A 286 -10.36 28.72 -21.60
CA LYS A 286 -10.99 27.38 -21.51
C LYS A 286 -10.25 26.35 -22.36
N ILE A 287 -9.81 26.75 -23.56
CA ILE A 287 -9.11 25.83 -24.49
C ILE A 287 -7.77 25.42 -23.90
N LEU A 288 -7.00 26.37 -23.40
CA LEU A 288 -5.69 26.11 -22.82
C LEU A 288 -5.81 25.20 -21.57
N ALA A 289 -6.80 25.43 -20.71
CA ALA A 289 -7.05 24.60 -19.55
C ALA A 289 -7.42 23.15 -19.95
N PHE A 290 -8.25 22.98 -20.98
CA PHE A 290 -8.63 21.67 -21.48
C PHE A 290 -7.43 20.96 -22.12
N VAL A 291 -6.64 21.66 -22.94
CA VAL A 291 -5.41 21.10 -23.52
C VAL A 291 -4.42 20.67 -22.44
N ALA A 292 -4.20 21.50 -21.42
CA ALA A 292 -3.33 21.16 -20.29
C ALA A 292 -3.82 19.90 -19.56
N LEU A 293 -5.14 19.77 -19.34
CA LEU A 293 -5.72 18.59 -18.71
C LEU A 293 -5.53 17.32 -19.56
N VAL A 294 -5.76 17.42 -20.88
CA VAL A 294 -5.56 16.30 -21.81
C VAL A 294 -4.11 15.86 -21.85
N ILE A 295 -3.17 16.83 -21.93
CA ILE A 295 -1.74 16.55 -21.89
C ILE A 295 -1.37 15.86 -20.56
N TYR A 296 -1.85 16.37 -19.43
CA TYR A 296 -1.62 15.74 -18.12
C TYR A 296 -2.07 14.27 -18.11
N VAL A 297 -3.31 13.99 -18.49
CA VAL A 297 -3.85 12.62 -18.53
C VAL A 297 -3.03 11.74 -19.48
N ALA A 298 -2.71 12.23 -20.68
CA ALA A 298 -1.93 11.49 -21.66
C ALA A 298 -0.52 11.13 -21.16
N LEU A 299 0.17 12.07 -20.53
CA LEU A 299 1.50 11.84 -19.95
C LEU A 299 1.48 10.83 -18.82
N ASN A 300 0.47 10.93 -17.92
CA ASN A 300 0.34 9.99 -16.80
C ASN A 300 -0.01 8.57 -17.28
N ILE A 301 -0.92 8.41 -18.23
CA ILE A 301 -1.29 7.09 -18.78
C ILE A 301 -0.13 6.45 -19.56
N ARG A 302 0.75 7.26 -20.18
CA ARG A 302 1.95 6.79 -20.89
C ARG A 302 3.17 6.58 -19.98
N SER A 303 3.03 6.86 -18.69
CA SER A 303 4.11 6.66 -17.71
C SER A 303 4.55 5.20 -17.67
N PRO A 304 5.85 4.90 -17.46
CA PRO A 304 6.33 3.54 -17.22
C PRO A 304 5.68 2.82 -16.03
N LEU A 305 5.13 3.60 -15.07
CA LEU A 305 4.37 3.06 -13.93
C LEU A 305 2.96 2.56 -14.32
N VAL A 306 2.50 2.82 -15.55
CA VAL A 306 1.17 2.41 -16.02
C VAL A 306 1.32 1.46 -17.20
N SER A 307 1.33 0.18 -16.93
CA SER A 307 1.32 -0.88 -17.95
C SER A 307 -0.10 -1.42 -18.14
N PHE A 308 -0.50 -1.65 -19.39
CA PHE A 308 -1.76 -2.32 -19.73
C PHE A 308 -1.55 -3.80 -20.12
N LYS A 309 -0.32 -4.26 -20.16
CA LYS A 309 0.05 -5.61 -20.61
C LYS A 309 0.46 -6.50 -19.46
N SER A 310 1.23 -6.00 -18.51
CA SER A 310 1.86 -6.78 -17.44
C SER A 310 1.89 -5.98 -16.12
N ALA A 311 2.12 -6.67 -15.02
CA ALA A 311 2.37 -6.05 -13.72
C ALA A 311 3.66 -5.20 -13.76
N VAL A 312 3.63 -4.07 -13.08
CA VAL A 312 4.82 -3.24 -12.83
C VAL A 312 5.33 -3.59 -11.43
N GLY A 313 6.61 -3.96 -11.31
CA GLY A 313 7.20 -4.36 -10.02
C GLY A 313 7.22 -5.89 -9.78
N MET A 314 6.87 -6.68 -10.81
CA MET A 314 7.15 -8.11 -10.86
C MET A 314 8.24 -8.39 -11.90
N PRO A 315 8.96 -9.53 -11.81
CA PRO A 315 9.90 -9.95 -12.86
C PRO A 315 9.23 -9.99 -14.23
N VAL A 316 9.98 -9.62 -15.27
CA VAL A 316 9.45 -9.48 -16.64
C VAL A 316 8.82 -10.78 -17.12
N GLY A 317 7.57 -10.70 -17.58
CA GLY A 317 6.84 -11.86 -18.11
C GLY A 317 6.19 -12.75 -17.04
N MET A 318 6.33 -12.43 -15.76
CA MET A 318 5.61 -13.11 -14.69
C MET A 318 4.27 -12.42 -14.40
N VAL A 319 3.29 -13.23 -14.08
CA VAL A 319 1.99 -12.81 -13.55
C VAL A 319 1.63 -13.64 -12.32
N THR A 320 0.72 -13.16 -11.53
CA THR A 320 0.26 -13.82 -10.29
C THR A 320 -0.12 -15.29 -10.51
N GLN A 321 -0.75 -15.59 -11.65
CA GLN A 321 -1.14 -16.97 -12.01
C GLN A 321 0.06 -17.90 -12.19
N ASN A 322 1.17 -17.43 -12.79
CA ASN A 322 2.38 -18.27 -12.96
C ASN A 322 2.95 -18.70 -11.61
N VAL A 323 2.94 -17.82 -10.63
CA VAL A 323 3.44 -18.10 -9.27
C VAL A 323 2.52 -19.08 -8.55
N ASP A 324 1.21 -18.93 -8.71
CA ASP A 324 0.21 -19.86 -8.17
C ASP A 324 0.37 -21.27 -8.74
N ASP A 325 0.48 -21.39 -10.08
CA ASP A 325 0.67 -22.66 -10.76
C ASP A 325 1.98 -23.36 -10.34
N ALA A 326 3.07 -22.59 -10.21
CA ALA A 326 4.35 -23.11 -9.74
C ALA A 326 4.26 -23.56 -8.27
N SER A 327 3.57 -22.80 -7.41
CA SER A 327 3.34 -23.16 -6.01
C SER A 327 2.56 -24.47 -5.88
N LYS A 328 1.57 -24.69 -6.77
CA LYS A 328 0.82 -25.94 -6.83
C LYS A 328 1.73 -27.12 -7.17
N ILE A 329 2.64 -26.96 -8.14
CA ILE A 329 3.61 -28.00 -8.52
C ILE A 329 4.56 -28.29 -7.36
N ILE A 330 5.08 -27.26 -6.69
CA ILE A 330 5.90 -27.43 -5.48
C ILE A 330 5.13 -28.22 -4.42
N ALA A 331 3.87 -27.87 -4.15
CA ALA A 331 3.05 -28.54 -3.15
C ALA A 331 2.80 -30.03 -3.46
N GLN A 332 2.72 -30.39 -4.73
CA GLN A 332 2.57 -31.78 -5.17
C GLN A 332 3.86 -32.59 -5.07
N ASP A 333 5.02 -31.92 -5.28
CA ASP A 333 6.35 -32.57 -5.24
C ASP A 333 6.93 -32.63 -3.80
N ALA A 334 6.58 -31.67 -2.94
CA ALA A 334 7.13 -31.52 -1.61
C ALA A 334 6.67 -32.64 -0.68
N ASN A 335 7.62 -33.50 -0.29
CA ASN A 335 7.44 -34.60 0.67
C ASN A 335 8.46 -34.44 1.80
N GLY A 336 8.00 -34.30 3.05
CA GLY A 336 8.85 -34.04 4.21
C GLY A 336 9.28 -32.57 4.34
N ASP A 337 10.37 -32.32 5.05
CA ASP A 337 10.86 -30.98 5.32
C ASP A 337 11.41 -30.32 4.05
N PHE A 338 10.91 -29.16 3.73
CA PHE A 338 11.37 -28.36 2.58
C PHE A 338 11.39 -26.86 2.90
N ASN A 339 12.14 -26.12 2.11
CA ASN A 339 12.11 -24.67 2.14
C ASN A 339 12.03 -24.08 0.74
N VAL A 340 11.76 -22.79 0.64
CA VAL A 340 11.66 -22.03 -0.61
C VAL A 340 12.56 -20.82 -0.60
N ALA A 341 13.18 -20.49 -1.73
CA ALA A 341 13.99 -19.30 -1.91
C ALA A 341 13.79 -18.71 -3.31
N GLU A 342 14.23 -17.48 -3.50
CA GLU A 342 14.24 -16.82 -4.81
C GLU A 342 15.49 -15.94 -4.99
N VAL A 343 15.87 -15.70 -6.25
CA VAL A 343 16.98 -14.80 -6.58
C VAL A 343 16.50 -13.51 -7.27
N LEU A 344 15.22 -13.42 -7.59
CA LEU A 344 14.63 -12.38 -8.43
C LEU A 344 14.27 -11.11 -7.65
N ASP A 345 14.19 -11.17 -6.33
CA ASP A 345 13.83 -10.04 -5.46
C ASP A 345 15.01 -9.69 -4.52
N PHE A 346 14.86 -8.54 -3.86
CA PHE A 346 15.73 -8.13 -2.75
C PHE A 346 15.65 -9.13 -1.58
N ASP A 347 14.42 -9.55 -1.23
CA ASP A 347 14.18 -10.54 -0.19
C ASP A 347 14.19 -11.96 -0.77
N LYS A 348 15.20 -12.75 -0.41
CA LYS A 348 15.45 -14.08 -0.98
C LYS A 348 14.57 -15.19 -0.41
N ARG A 349 13.70 -14.89 0.56
CA ARG A 349 12.88 -15.86 1.30
C ARG A 349 11.63 -16.34 0.56
N ALA A 350 11.39 -15.85 -0.68
CA ALA A 350 10.31 -16.28 -1.59
C ALA A 350 8.91 -16.21 -0.97
N TYR A 351 8.55 -15.08 -0.37
CA TYR A 351 7.25 -14.90 0.32
C TYR A 351 6.05 -15.20 -0.55
N VAL A 352 6.12 -14.98 -1.85
CA VAL A 352 5.01 -15.30 -2.76
C VAL A 352 4.70 -16.80 -2.78
N PHE A 353 5.73 -17.66 -2.77
CA PHE A 353 5.54 -19.10 -2.66
C PHE A 353 5.06 -19.51 -1.27
N ARG A 354 5.66 -18.94 -0.20
CA ARG A 354 5.21 -19.19 1.17
C ARG A 354 3.73 -18.92 1.34
N TYR A 355 3.25 -17.79 0.81
CA TYR A 355 1.84 -17.44 0.88
C TYR A 355 0.93 -18.49 0.24
N TYR A 356 1.18 -18.85 -1.01
CA TYR A 356 0.36 -19.84 -1.70
C TYR A 356 0.47 -21.24 -1.09
N LEU A 357 1.67 -21.64 -0.72
CA LEU A 357 1.91 -22.97 -0.11
C LEU A 357 1.15 -23.08 1.22
N GLN A 358 1.28 -22.09 2.11
CA GLN A 358 0.66 -22.11 3.43
C GLN A 358 -0.87 -21.97 3.34
N PHE A 359 -1.40 -20.99 2.63
CA PHE A 359 -2.81 -20.63 2.72
C PHE A 359 -3.69 -21.22 1.62
N LYS A 360 -3.12 -21.70 0.52
CA LYS A 360 -3.88 -22.26 -0.60
C LYS A 360 -3.67 -23.74 -0.80
N TYR A 361 -2.48 -24.24 -0.48
CA TYR A 361 -2.12 -25.64 -0.75
C TYR A 361 -1.86 -26.46 0.50
N ASP A 362 -2.04 -25.90 1.69
CA ASP A 362 -1.87 -26.57 3.00
C ASP A 362 -0.50 -27.28 3.11
N LYS A 363 0.55 -26.57 2.68
CA LYS A 363 1.95 -26.99 2.74
C LYS A 363 2.78 -25.92 3.41
N GLU A 364 3.40 -26.25 4.53
CA GLU A 364 4.17 -25.31 5.31
C GLU A 364 5.66 -25.48 5.03
N PRO A 365 6.32 -24.51 4.35
CA PRO A 365 7.78 -24.48 4.25
C PRO A 365 8.38 -24.28 5.64
N LEU A 366 9.60 -24.78 5.86
CA LEU A 366 10.38 -24.41 7.05
C LEU A 366 10.46 -22.90 7.22
N ASP A 367 10.72 -22.45 8.44
CA ASP A 367 10.75 -21.03 8.75
C ASP A 367 11.77 -20.23 7.92
N GLU A 368 11.69 -18.91 8.01
CA GLU A 368 12.44 -17.96 7.19
C GLU A 368 13.94 -17.92 7.47
N VAL A 369 14.44 -18.66 8.45
CA VAL A 369 15.85 -18.75 8.84
C VAL A 369 16.41 -20.18 8.76
N SER A 370 15.57 -21.19 8.51
CA SER A 370 15.93 -22.61 8.51
C SER A 370 16.31 -23.10 7.11
N TYR A 371 17.48 -22.64 6.61
CA TYR A 371 18.00 -23.05 5.30
C TYR A 371 19.19 -24.04 5.40
N GLN A 372 19.65 -24.37 6.60
CA GLN A 372 20.85 -25.21 6.77
C GLN A 372 20.61 -26.69 6.49
N ASN A 373 19.40 -27.20 6.79
CA ASN A 373 19.09 -28.62 6.67
C ASN A 373 17.68 -28.92 6.12
N PRO A 374 17.22 -28.27 5.05
CA PRO A 374 15.98 -28.70 4.39
C PRO A 374 16.23 -30.02 3.68
N GLY A 375 15.24 -30.92 3.67
CA GLY A 375 15.26 -32.12 2.80
C GLY A 375 15.29 -31.72 1.33
N PHE A 376 14.52 -30.68 0.98
CA PHE A 376 14.47 -30.06 -0.33
C PHE A 376 14.45 -28.55 -0.22
N LEU A 377 15.12 -27.87 -1.18
CA LEU A 377 15.01 -26.43 -1.35
C LEU A 377 14.48 -26.16 -2.78
N TYR A 378 13.37 -25.43 -2.88
CA TYR A 378 12.81 -24.98 -4.17
C TYR A 378 13.21 -23.53 -4.40
N VAL A 379 13.88 -23.26 -5.54
CA VAL A 379 14.43 -21.94 -5.84
C VAL A 379 13.85 -21.38 -7.14
N LEU A 380 13.24 -20.20 -7.05
CA LEU A 380 12.83 -19.42 -8.22
C LEU A 380 14.00 -18.58 -8.73
N SER A 381 14.33 -18.74 -10.00
CA SER A 381 15.42 -17.97 -10.64
C SER A 381 15.17 -17.76 -12.13
N GLU A 382 16.04 -16.98 -12.79
CA GLU A 382 16.18 -17.04 -14.24
C GLU A 382 16.66 -18.44 -14.66
N LYS A 383 16.28 -18.87 -15.90
CA LYS A 383 16.66 -20.19 -16.42
C LYS A 383 18.16 -20.40 -16.61
N ASP A 384 18.90 -19.32 -16.83
CA ASP A 384 20.35 -19.28 -17.01
C ASP A 384 21.12 -18.95 -15.73
N TYR A 385 20.44 -18.90 -14.58
CA TYR A 385 21.07 -18.58 -13.31
C TYR A 385 22.15 -19.59 -12.92
N ASN A 386 23.35 -19.11 -12.60
CA ASN A 386 24.48 -19.95 -12.23
C ASN A 386 24.54 -20.20 -10.72
N PHE A 387 23.90 -21.25 -10.26
CA PHE A 387 23.87 -21.64 -8.84
C PHE A 387 25.27 -21.91 -8.25
N GLY A 388 26.24 -22.33 -9.06
CA GLY A 388 27.63 -22.56 -8.59
C GLY A 388 28.40 -21.28 -8.25
N LYS A 389 27.87 -20.11 -8.64
CA LYS A 389 28.44 -18.80 -8.34
C LYS A 389 27.47 -17.93 -7.51
N SER A 390 26.42 -18.53 -6.95
CA SER A 390 25.46 -17.81 -6.11
C SER A 390 26.11 -17.32 -4.82
N ASP A 391 25.87 -16.07 -4.45
CA ASP A 391 26.21 -15.46 -3.15
C ASP A 391 25.01 -15.44 -2.20
N VAL A 392 23.85 -15.96 -2.63
CA VAL A 392 22.61 -16.00 -1.84
C VAL A 392 22.74 -17.01 -0.71
N TRP A 393 22.64 -16.50 0.52
CA TRP A 393 22.81 -17.31 1.72
C TRP A 393 21.78 -18.44 1.82
N GLU A 394 20.52 -18.18 1.49
CA GLU A 394 19.42 -19.15 1.50
C GLU A 394 19.70 -20.37 0.60
N ILE A 395 20.45 -20.18 -0.47
CA ILE A 395 20.85 -21.24 -1.39
C ILE A 395 22.08 -21.99 -0.85
N ASN A 396 23.04 -21.26 -0.29
CA ASN A 396 24.34 -21.81 0.07
C ASN A 396 24.35 -22.48 1.46
N ALA A 397 23.42 -22.08 2.36
CA ALA A 397 23.42 -22.51 3.76
C ALA A 397 23.29 -24.03 3.94
N GLY A 398 22.60 -24.73 3.06
CA GLY A 398 22.35 -26.18 3.14
C GLY A 398 23.13 -27.04 2.15
N GLY A 399 23.90 -26.42 1.21
CA GLY A 399 24.60 -27.14 0.13
C GLY A 399 25.72 -28.08 0.59
N PRO A 400 26.32 -28.85 -0.33
CA PRO A 400 26.07 -28.87 -1.78
C PRO A 400 24.79 -29.62 -2.15
N TYR A 401 24.17 -29.22 -3.29
CA TYR A 401 22.93 -29.81 -3.77
C TYR A 401 23.07 -30.41 -5.16
N LYS A 402 22.31 -31.49 -5.42
CA LYS A 402 21.93 -31.92 -6.77
C LYS A 402 20.77 -31.05 -7.22
N ILE A 403 20.93 -30.34 -8.35
CA ILE A 403 19.97 -29.38 -8.88
C ILE A 403 19.25 -29.97 -10.07
N SER A 404 17.92 -29.87 -10.10
CA SER A 404 17.08 -30.29 -11.21
C SER A 404 16.01 -29.24 -11.49
N LEU A 405 15.65 -29.06 -12.77
CA LEU A 405 14.52 -28.23 -13.16
C LEU A 405 13.23 -28.89 -12.68
N LEU A 406 12.38 -28.16 -11.93
CA LEU A 406 11.07 -28.63 -11.52
C LEU A 406 9.98 -28.17 -12.50
N THR A 407 9.91 -26.87 -12.79
CA THR A 407 8.90 -26.29 -13.69
C THR A 407 9.31 -24.94 -14.25
N ASP A 408 8.78 -24.60 -15.41
CA ASP A 408 8.87 -23.25 -15.98
C ASP A 408 7.83 -22.31 -15.33
N VAL A 409 8.22 -21.02 -15.10
CA VAL A 409 7.39 -20.01 -14.47
C VAL A 409 7.33 -18.76 -15.35
N GLY A 410 6.75 -18.91 -16.54
CA GLY A 410 6.68 -17.80 -17.49
C GLY A 410 8.00 -17.52 -18.23
N GLN A 411 8.07 -16.37 -18.90
CA GLN A 411 9.14 -16.04 -19.83
C GLN A 411 10.51 -15.93 -19.14
N GLY A 412 11.39 -16.90 -19.36
CA GLY A 412 12.77 -16.85 -18.90
C GLY A 412 13.00 -17.24 -17.43
N HIS A 413 11.96 -17.63 -16.68
CA HIS A 413 12.07 -18.01 -15.27
C HIS A 413 11.70 -19.47 -15.04
N ALA A 414 12.24 -20.07 -13.99
CA ALA A 414 11.97 -21.44 -13.61
C ALA A 414 12.11 -21.67 -12.11
N VAL A 415 11.44 -22.70 -11.61
CA VAL A 415 11.70 -23.25 -10.28
C VAL A 415 12.60 -24.46 -10.40
N TYR A 416 13.65 -24.46 -9.61
CA TYR A 416 14.59 -25.57 -9.49
C TYR A 416 14.40 -26.27 -8.13
N LYS A 417 14.45 -27.59 -8.16
CA LYS A 417 14.50 -28.44 -6.96
C LYS A 417 15.96 -28.75 -6.66
N MET A 418 16.35 -28.47 -5.43
CA MET A 418 17.68 -28.75 -4.88
C MET A 418 17.55 -29.81 -3.79
N GLN A 419 18.28 -30.89 -3.92
CA GLN A 419 18.27 -32.03 -3.00
C GLN A 419 19.71 -32.35 -2.57
N LYS A 420 19.89 -32.69 -1.30
CA LYS A 420 21.18 -33.22 -0.76
C LYS A 420 21.48 -34.59 -1.30
#